data_fde43234f36856029cfaef443224fee0
#
_entry.id   fde43234f36856029cfaef443224fee0
#
_cell.length_a   1.000
_cell.length_b   1.000
_cell.length_c   1.000
_cell.angle_alpha   90.00
_cell.angle_beta   90.00
_cell.angle_gamma   90.00
#
_symmetry.space_group_name_H-M   'P 1'
#
loop_
_entity.id
_entity.type
_entity.pdbx_description
1 polymer ?
#
loop_
_entity_poly.entity_id
_entity_poly.type
_entity_poly.pdbx_seq_one_letter_code
_entity_poly.pdbx_strand_id
1 'polypeptide(L)'
;GVLEPDAPDFLWRFQWLNAQGAAFRVNHRSWWREELPSESEYAEARANLDRAGWTVDYLLTHCGPTSIQNDLLGPLSKPDALTDFLEEIGQRCQFKYHFFGHYHRNEIVRKKCVLLYEQIIRLK
;
A
#
# COMPACT_ATOMS: atom_id res chain seq x y z
N GLY A 1 -1.42 -13.40 -1.65
CA GLY A 1 -2.17 -13.20 -2.89
C GLY A 1 -3.67 -13.07 -2.69
N VAL A 2 -4.34 -12.80 -3.77
CA VAL A 2 -5.79 -12.68 -3.79
C VAL A 2 -6.36 -13.89 -4.50
N LEU A 3 -7.38 -14.54 -3.88
CA LEU A 3 -8.09 -15.63 -4.50
C LEU A 3 -9.32 -15.10 -5.24
N GLU A 4 -9.55 -15.62 -6.44
CA GLU A 4 -10.71 -15.30 -7.26
C GLU A 4 -11.77 -16.38 -7.07
N PRO A 5 -12.98 -16.05 -6.53
CA PRO A 5 -14.01 -17.05 -6.26
C PRO A 5 -14.48 -17.83 -7.50
N ASP A 6 -14.35 -17.20 -8.68
CA ASP A 6 -14.78 -17.83 -9.95
C ASP A 6 -13.70 -18.69 -10.60
N ALA A 7 -12.48 -18.72 -10.06
CA ALA A 7 -11.41 -19.51 -10.61
C ALA A 7 -11.70 -21.01 -10.43
N PRO A 8 -11.41 -21.88 -11.42
CA PRO A 8 -11.69 -23.31 -11.34
C PRO A 8 -11.03 -24.00 -10.15
N ASP A 9 -9.89 -23.51 -9.70
CA ASP A 9 -9.11 -24.08 -8.60
C ASP A 9 -9.34 -23.37 -7.26
N PHE A 10 -10.33 -22.45 -7.18
CA PHE A 10 -10.56 -21.61 -5.99
C PHE A 10 -10.73 -22.44 -4.72
N LEU A 11 -11.64 -23.43 -4.75
CA LEU A 11 -11.95 -24.21 -3.56
C LEU A 11 -10.72 -24.96 -3.03
N TRP A 12 -9.96 -25.57 -3.94
CA TRP A 12 -8.74 -26.28 -3.57
C TRP A 12 -7.71 -25.34 -2.96
N ARG A 13 -7.46 -24.20 -3.59
CA ARG A 13 -6.49 -23.20 -3.10
C ARG A 13 -6.93 -22.61 -1.77
N PHE A 14 -8.22 -22.32 -1.62
CA PHE A 14 -8.77 -21.79 -0.38
C PHE A 14 -8.55 -22.79 0.77
N GLN A 15 -8.90 -24.05 0.56
CA GLN A 15 -8.73 -25.09 1.56
C GLN A 15 -7.26 -25.30 1.91
N TRP A 16 -6.39 -25.33 0.89
CA TRP A 16 -4.96 -25.53 1.10
C TRP A 16 -4.34 -24.37 1.90
N LEU A 17 -4.60 -23.14 1.52
CA LEU A 17 -4.08 -21.95 2.23
C LEU A 17 -4.61 -21.87 3.66
N ASN A 18 -5.89 -22.18 3.85
CA ASN A 18 -6.51 -22.17 5.17
C ASN A 18 -5.88 -23.24 6.08
N ALA A 19 -5.61 -24.42 5.53
CA ALA A 19 -4.95 -25.51 6.26
C ALA A 19 -3.52 -25.18 6.65
N GLN A 20 -2.82 -24.34 5.85
CA GLN A 20 -1.47 -23.87 6.16
C GLN A 20 -1.45 -22.71 7.18
N GLY A 21 -2.60 -22.21 7.56
CA GLY A 21 -2.68 -21.00 8.41
C GLY A 21 -2.16 -19.74 7.72
N ALA A 22 -2.11 -19.73 6.39
CA ALA A 22 -1.61 -18.60 5.62
C ALA A 22 -2.62 -17.45 5.59
N ALA A 23 -2.13 -16.22 5.66
CA ALA A 23 -2.96 -15.04 5.41
C ALA A 23 -3.19 -14.90 3.90
N PHE A 24 -4.44 -14.73 3.49
CA PHE A 24 -4.82 -14.54 2.10
C PHE A 24 -6.08 -13.67 2.01
N ARG A 25 -6.34 -13.16 0.81
CA ARG A 25 -7.52 -12.33 0.52
C ARG A 25 -8.36 -13.01 -0.56
N VAL A 26 -9.67 -12.81 -0.47
CA VAL A 26 -10.62 -13.34 -1.45
C VAL A 26 -11.32 -12.15 -2.10
N ASN A 27 -11.25 -12.07 -3.43
CA ASN A 27 -11.90 -10.99 -4.16
C ASN A 27 -13.40 -10.97 -3.90
N HIS A 28 -13.97 -9.77 -3.69
CA HIS A 28 -15.37 -9.51 -3.32
C HIS A 28 -15.81 -10.11 -1.96
N ARG A 29 -14.85 -10.49 -1.10
CA ARG A 29 -15.14 -10.91 0.28
C ARG A 29 -14.27 -10.18 1.29
N SER A 30 -12.97 -10.30 1.18
CA SER A 30 -12.01 -9.64 2.06
C SER A 30 -11.10 -8.66 1.32
N TRP A 31 -11.29 -8.53 0.02
CA TRP A 31 -10.54 -7.63 -0.83
C TRP A 31 -11.35 -7.31 -2.08
N TRP A 32 -11.29 -6.07 -2.56
CA TRP A 32 -11.97 -5.63 -3.76
C TRP A 32 -10.96 -4.98 -4.69
N ARG A 33 -10.81 -5.55 -5.88
CA ARG A 33 -9.91 -5.02 -6.91
C ARG A 33 -10.30 -3.60 -7.30
N GLU A 34 -11.59 -3.31 -7.26
CA GLU A 34 -12.14 -2.01 -7.59
C GLU A 34 -11.73 -0.90 -6.61
N GLU A 35 -11.21 -1.26 -5.45
CA GLU A 35 -10.68 -0.30 -4.47
C GLU A 35 -9.28 0.20 -4.85
N LEU A 36 -8.59 -0.49 -5.77
CA LEU A 36 -7.32 0.01 -6.28
C LEU A 36 -7.59 1.15 -7.26
N PRO A 37 -6.73 2.18 -7.29
CA PRO A 37 -6.88 3.26 -8.25
C PRO A 37 -6.81 2.75 -9.69
N SER A 38 -7.54 3.43 -10.58
CA SER A 38 -7.49 3.18 -12.01
C SER A 38 -6.26 3.83 -12.64
N GLU A 39 -5.93 3.46 -13.87
CA GLU A 39 -4.84 4.08 -14.62
C GLU A 39 -5.04 5.59 -14.79
N SER A 40 -6.29 6.02 -15.00
CA SER A 40 -6.60 7.45 -15.11
C SER A 40 -6.39 8.20 -13.79
N GLU A 41 -6.65 7.55 -12.66
CA GLU A 41 -6.41 8.13 -11.34
C GLU A 41 -4.91 8.26 -11.06
N TYR A 42 -4.10 7.28 -11.43
CA TYR A 42 -2.65 7.38 -11.34
C TYR A 42 -2.11 8.50 -12.23
N ALA A 43 -2.63 8.61 -13.46
CA ALA A 43 -2.23 9.67 -14.37
C ALA A 43 -2.58 11.06 -13.83
N GLU A 44 -3.75 11.21 -13.22
CA GLU A 44 -4.17 12.45 -12.59
C GLU A 44 -3.26 12.82 -11.41
N ALA A 45 -2.92 11.84 -10.58
CA ALA A 45 -2.01 12.05 -9.46
C ALA A 45 -0.63 12.52 -9.95
N ARG A 46 -0.09 11.89 -11.00
CA ARG A 46 1.18 12.32 -11.59
C ARG A 46 1.09 13.73 -12.15
N ALA A 47 -0.01 14.07 -12.83
CA ALA A 47 -0.21 15.41 -13.37
C ALA A 47 -0.27 16.47 -12.26
N ASN A 48 -0.91 16.15 -11.14
CA ASN A 48 -0.96 17.05 -9.98
C ASN A 48 0.43 17.25 -9.38
N LEU A 49 1.23 16.19 -9.28
CA LEU A 49 2.60 16.28 -8.78
C LEU A 49 3.50 17.06 -9.76
N ASP A 50 3.31 16.88 -11.07
CA ASP A 50 4.01 17.69 -12.07
C ASP A 50 3.74 19.17 -11.85
N ARG A 51 2.49 19.55 -11.62
CA ARG A 51 2.13 20.95 -11.35
C ARG A 51 2.75 21.50 -10.06
N ALA A 52 3.00 20.63 -9.08
CA ALA A 52 3.66 20.98 -7.83
C ALA A 52 5.21 20.90 -7.93
N GLY A 53 5.74 20.59 -9.10
CA GLY A 53 7.18 20.43 -9.30
C GLY A 53 7.76 19.22 -8.54
N TRP A 54 6.94 18.22 -8.27
CA TRP A 54 7.32 17.04 -7.49
C TRP A 54 7.91 17.39 -6.13
N THR A 55 7.40 18.47 -5.53
CA THR A 55 7.80 18.94 -4.20
C THR A 55 6.56 19.23 -3.38
N VAL A 56 6.41 18.55 -2.26
CA VAL A 56 5.30 18.73 -1.32
C VAL A 56 5.84 18.66 0.09
N ASP A 57 5.10 19.21 1.06
CA ASP A 57 5.53 19.11 2.45
C ASP A 57 5.28 17.73 3.01
N TYR A 58 4.10 17.19 2.80
CA TYR A 58 3.67 15.90 3.36
C TYR A 58 2.96 15.06 2.34
N LEU A 59 3.22 13.75 2.39
CA LEU A 59 2.44 12.75 1.68
C LEU A 59 1.54 12.03 2.69
N LEU A 60 0.27 11.87 2.34
CA LEU A 60 -0.72 11.18 3.17
C LEU A 60 -1.38 10.12 2.31
N THR A 61 -1.19 8.85 2.65
CA THR A 61 -1.73 7.74 1.88
C THR A 61 -2.26 6.66 2.82
N HIS A 62 -3.04 5.72 2.29
CA HIS A 62 -3.55 4.61 3.09
C HIS A 62 -2.44 3.63 3.46
N CYS A 63 -1.67 3.19 2.48
CA CYS A 63 -0.55 2.26 2.68
C CYS A 63 0.76 2.89 2.21
N GLY A 64 1.85 2.17 2.35
CA GLY A 64 3.18 2.67 2.03
C GLY A 64 3.77 2.12 0.74
N PRO A 65 4.94 2.66 0.35
CA PRO A 65 5.69 2.16 -0.81
C PRO A 65 6.10 0.70 -0.68
N THR A 66 6.32 0.05 -1.82
CA THR A 66 6.72 -1.37 -1.88
C THR A 66 7.96 -1.67 -1.02
N SER A 67 9.00 -0.84 -1.09
CA SER A 67 10.23 -1.08 -0.31
C SER A 67 9.99 -0.98 1.19
N ILE A 68 9.15 -0.04 1.63
CA ILE A 68 8.78 0.09 3.03
C ILE A 68 7.95 -1.11 3.48
N GLN A 69 7.01 -1.54 2.66
CA GLN A 69 6.21 -2.72 2.94
C GLN A 69 7.08 -3.98 3.08
N ASN A 70 8.09 -4.11 2.22
CA ASN A 70 9.06 -5.21 2.31
C ASN A 70 9.84 -5.16 3.63
N ASP A 71 10.25 -3.98 4.08
CA ASP A 71 10.93 -3.83 5.37
C ASP A 71 10.02 -4.25 6.55
N LEU A 72 8.73 -3.95 6.47
CA LEU A 72 7.76 -4.24 7.53
C LEU A 72 7.32 -5.71 7.56
N LEU A 73 7.09 -6.29 6.39
CA LEU A 73 6.47 -7.62 6.25
C LEU A 73 7.44 -8.70 5.80
N GLY A 74 8.65 -8.33 5.35
CA GLY A 74 9.66 -9.26 4.89
C GLY A 74 9.23 -10.07 3.67
N PRO A 75 9.65 -11.35 3.57
CA PRO A 75 9.36 -12.18 2.40
C PRO A 75 7.87 -12.42 2.13
N LEU A 76 7.01 -12.14 3.10
CA LEU A 76 5.55 -12.29 2.95
C LEU A 76 4.92 -11.09 2.28
N SER A 77 5.68 -10.04 2.03
CA SER A 77 5.20 -8.84 1.36
C SER A 77 4.79 -9.15 -0.08
N LYS A 78 3.62 -8.63 -0.48
CA LYS A 78 3.11 -8.78 -1.84
C LYS A 78 2.78 -7.39 -2.38
N PRO A 79 3.67 -6.82 -3.22
CA PRO A 79 3.42 -5.53 -3.82
C PRO A 79 2.25 -5.60 -4.80
N ASP A 80 1.59 -4.48 -4.99
CA ASP A 80 0.57 -4.29 -6.00
C ASP A 80 0.83 -3.00 -6.77
N ALA A 81 -0.05 -2.67 -7.72
CA ALA A 81 0.11 -1.46 -8.53
C ALA A 81 0.14 -0.19 -7.67
N LEU A 82 -0.62 -0.16 -6.57
CA LEU A 82 -0.66 1.01 -5.69
C LEU A 82 0.65 1.16 -4.91
N THR A 83 1.16 0.10 -4.29
CA THR A 83 2.43 0.17 -3.55
C THR A 83 3.60 0.50 -4.46
N ASP A 84 3.60 0.00 -5.70
CA ASP A 84 4.62 0.33 -6.70
C ASP A 84 4.51 1.79 -7.15
N PHE A 85 3.29 2.30 -7.30
CA PHE A 85 3.08 3.71 -7.60
C PHE A 85 3.57 4.61 -6.45
N LEU A 86 3.32 4.23 -5.21
CA LEU A 86 3.81 4.97 -4.04
C LEU A 86 5.34 4.92 -3.95
N GLU A 87 5.96 3.82 -4.41
CA GLU A 87 7.42 3.73 -4.52
C GLU A 87 7.94 4.74 -5.53
N GLU A 88 7.31 4.86 -6.68
CA GLU A 88 7.67 5.87 -7.69
C GLU A 88 7.59 7.28 -7.09
N ILE A 89 6.50 7.60 -6.41
CA ILE A 89 6.31 8.92 -5.78
C ILE A 89 7.42 9.18 -4.74
N GLY A 90 7.70 8.20 -3.90
CA GLY A 90 8.71 8.32 -2.86
C GLY A 90 10.11 8.58 -3.41
N GLN A 91 10.42 8.02 -4.57
CA GLN A 91 11.71 8.19 -5.23
C GLN A 91 11.82 9.53 -5.98
N ARG A 92 10.73 9.98 -6.59
CA ARG A 92 10.73 11.20 -7.43
C ARG A 92 10.40 12.47 -6.66
N CYS A 93 9.61 12.37 -5.62
CA CYS A 93 9.06 13.53 -4.91
C CYS A 93 9.98 13.96 -3.78
N GLN A 94 10.14 15.28 -3.61
CA GLN A 94 10.75 15.85 -2.43
C GLN A 94 9.68 16.15 -1.40
N PHE A 95 9.82 15.59 -0.20
CA PHE A 95 8.84 15.75 0.88
C PHE A 95 9.53 15.68 2.24
N LYS A 96 8.86 16.21 3.27
CA LYS A 96 9.35 16.14 4.65
C LYS A 96 9.04 14.79 5.28
N TYR A 97 7.76 14.40 5.23
CA TYR A 97 7.30 13.13 5.80
C TYR A 97 6.20 12.52 4.94
N HIS A 98 6.18 11.19 4.93
CA HIS A 98 5.13 10.40 4.34
C HIS A 98 4.40 9.66 5.46
N PHE A 99 3.13 10.00 5.69
CA PHE A 99 2.31 9.38 6.72
C PHE A 99 1.35 8.37 6.09
N PHE A 100 1.28 7.18 6.66
CA PHE A 100 0.34 6.15 6.18
C PHE A 100 -0.01 5.21 7.32
N GLY A 101 -1.16 4.53 7.17
CA GLY A 101 -1.66 3.56 8.14
C GLY A 101 -1.54 2.14 7.63
N HIS A 102 -2.64 1.40 7.68
CA HIS A 102 -2.82 0.05 7.14
C HIS A 102 -2.12 -1.07 7.92
N TYR A 103 -0.87 -0.90 8.35
CA TYR A 103 -0.05 -1.96 8.95
C TYR A 103 -0.25 -2.11 10.45
N HIS A 104 -1.14 -1.33 11.06
CA HIS A 104 -1.46 -1.37 12.48
C HIS A 104 -0.24 -1.24 13.39
N ARG A 105 0.63 -0.27 13.07
CA ARG A 105 1.82 0.06 13.85
C ARG A 105 1.98 1.56 14.00
N ASN A 106 2.65 1.96 15.08
CA ASN A 106 3.14 3.33 15.28
C ASN A 106 4.66 3.25 15.19
N GLU A 107 5.25 3.67 14.07
CA GLU A 107 6.67 3.48 13.81
C GLU A 107 7.18 4.50 12.80
N ILE A 108 8.44 4.91 12.95
CA ILE A 108 9.13 5.72 11.96
C ILE A 108 10.12 4.83 11.22
N VAL A 109 10.01 4.78 9.89
CA VAL A 109 10.84 3.94 9.03
C VAL A 109 11.62 4.83 8.08
N ARG A 110 12.92 4.59 7.94
CA ARG A 110 13.82 5.34 7.05
C ARG A 110 13.74 6.87 7.24
N LYS A 111 13.53 7.31 8.49
CA LYS A 111 13.51 8.72 8.92
C LYS A 111 12.36 9.57 8.40
N LYS A 112 11.76 9.23 7.26
CA LYS A 112 10.71 10.04 6.62
C LYS A 112 9.35 9.38 6.57
N CYS A 113 9.27 8.08 6.72
CA CYS A 113 8.02 7.34 6.65
C CYS A 113 7.49 7.09 8.05
N VAL A 114 6.30 7.63 8.34
CA VAL A 114 5.69 7.57 9.67
C VAL A 114 4.40 6.75 9.56
N LEU A 115 4.41 5.60 10.22
CA LEU A 115 3.25 4.73 10.33
C LEU A 115 2.40 5.19 11.51
N LEU A 116 1.10 5.32 11.26
CA LEU A 116 0.15 5.73 12.28
C LEU A 116 -0.90 4.64 12.45
N TYR A 117 -1.21 4.34 13.71
CA TYR A 117 -2.30 3.44 14.05
C TYR A 117 -3.22 4.08 15.10
N GLU A 118 -2.66 4.39 16.27
CA GLU A 118 -3.42 4.93 17.40
C GLU A 118 -2.98 6.34 17.79
N GLN A 119 -1.92 6.85 17.16
CA GLN A 119 -1.35 8.14 17.49
C GLN A 119 -1.99 9.28 16.73
N ILE A 120 -2.03 10.43 17.38
CA ILE A 120 -2.34 11.71 16.74
C ILE A 120 -1.07 12.54 16.78
N ILE A 121 -0.63 13.01 15.63
CA ILE A 121 0.62 13.76 15.49
C ILE A 121 0.34 15.16 15.04
N ARG A 122 1.04 16.12 15.64
CA ARG A 122 0.99 17.52 15.24
C ARG A 122 2.04 17.76 14.16
N LEU A 123 1.63 18.37 13.04
CA LEU A 123 2.51 18.61 11.89
C LEU A 123 3.36 19.90 12.00
N LYS A 124 3.20 20.66 13.05
CA LYS A 124 3.99 21.88 13.28
C LYS A 124 4.78 21.80 14.56
#